data_0d594e737d829119187c184bf8631a4b
#
_entry.id   0d594e737d829119187c184bf8631a4b
#
_cell.length_a   1.000
_cell.length_b   1.000
_cell.length_c   1.000
_cell.angle_alpha   90.00
_cell.angle_beta   90.00
_cell.angle_gamma   90.00
#
_symmetry.space_group_name_H-M   'P 1'
#
loop_
_entity.id
_entity.type
_entity.pdbx_description
1 polymer ?
#
loop_
_entity_poly.entity_id
_entity_poly.type
_entity_poly.pdbx_seq_one_letter_code
_entity_poly.pdbx_strand_id
1 'polypeptide(L)'
;MNNRQRKKWLKKQDLYVNPKETWSLDVSLAKYIIPRLKKFKKLNNGYPGDEEIDTPEKWDNALDKMIQAFEYVIDLDEYWIDDPRYDYTDVAFGNDKELYERVMKNKIAEDIRRVAAINEGLQLFAKYYMSLWW
;
A
#
# COMPACT_ATOMS: atom_id res chain seq x y z
N MET A 1 -7.53 -10.27 36.94
CA MET A 1 -8.06 -10.62 35.60
C MET A 1 -7.08 -11.55 34.91
N ASN A 2 -7.52 -12.73 34.47
CA ASN A 2 -6.68 -13.64 33.73
C ASN A 2 -6.55 -13.21 32.25
N ASN A 3 -5.64 -13.83 31.50
CA ASN A 3 -5.36 -13.47 30.12
C ASN A 3 -6.61 -13.54 29.21
N ARG A 4 -7.47 -14.52 29.41
CA ARG A 4 -8.71 -14.68 28.63
C ARG A 4 -9.70 -13.54 28.89
N GLN A 5 -9.85 -13.17 30.17
CA GLN A 5 -10.73 -12.07 30.57
C GLN A 5 -10.19 -10.72 30.09
N ARG A 6 -8.88 -10.53 30.19
CA ARG A 6 -8.21 -9.33 29.67
C ARG A 6 -8.39 -9.18 28.16
N LYS A 7 -8.16 -10.26 27.40
CA LYS A 7 -8.37 -10.26 25.94
C LYS A 7 -9.81 -9.91 25.57
N LYS A 8 -10.78 -10.50 26.28
CA LYS A 8 -12.21 -10.23 26.06
C LYS A 8 -12.56 -8.77 26.37
N TRP A 9 -11.98 -8.23 27.46
CA TRP A 9 -12.18 -6.83 27.83
C TRP A 9 -11.58 -5.88 26.78
N LEU A 10 -10.33 -6.14 26.33
CA LEU A 10 -9.67 -5.34 25.28
C LEU A 10 -10.46 -5.35 23.98
N LYS A 11 -11.01 -6.49 23.56
CA LYS A 11 -11.87 -6.59 22.37
C LYS A 11 -13.12 -5.74 22.48
N LYS A 12 -13.72 -5.73 23.67
CA LYS A 12 -14.92 -4.91 23.96
C LYS A 12 -14.62 -3.40 23.89
N GLN A 13 -13.38 -2.99 24.17
CA GLN A 13 -12.92 -1.60 24.10
C GLN A 13 -12.27 -1.25 22.74
N ASP A 14 -12.29 -2.15 21.76
CA ASP A 14 -11.57 -2.03 20.49
C ASP A 14 -10.05 -1.76 20.65
N LEU A 15 -9.49 -2.21 21.76
CA LEU A 15 -8.07 -2.07 22.10
C LEU A 15 -7.26 -3.34 21.90
N TYR A 16 -7.92 -4.44 21.52
CA TYR A 16 -7.22 -5.69 21.30
C TYR A 16 -6.49 -5.69 19.97
N VAL A 17 -5.20 -6.05 20.02
CA VAL A 17 -4.36 -6.25 18.84
C VAL A 17 -3.91 -7.72 18.82
N ASN A 18 -4.16 -8.39 17.69
CA ASN A 18 -3.61 -9.72 17.47
C ASN A 18 -2.09 -9.57 17.21
N PRO A 19 -1.22 -10.24 18.00
CA PRO A 19 0.23 -10.14 17.82
C PRO A 19 0.71 -10.44 16.39
N LYS A 20 -0.01 -11.30 15.65
CA LYS A 20 0.31 -11.63 14.25
C LYS A 20 0.20 -10.43 13.32
N GLU A 21 -0.62 -9.45 13.63
CA GLU A 21 -0.78 -8.23 12.84
C GLU A 21 0.45 -7.31 12.92
N THR A 22 1.30 -7.51 13.92
CA THR A 22 2.53 -6.71 14.08
C THR A 22 3.75 -7.31 13.39
N TRP A 23 3.65 -8.53 12.87
CA TRP A 23 4.74 -9.21 12.17
C TRP A 23 5.12 -8.47 10.88
N SER A 24 4.12 -8.13 10.07
CA SER A 24 4.27 -7.25 8.89
C SER A 24 3.28 -6.10 9.06
N LEU A 25 3.61 -5.19 9.97
CA LEU A 25 2.71 -4.11 10.37
C LEU A 25 2.38 -3.17 9.21
N ASP A 26 3.35 -2.92 8.31
CA ASP A 26 3.16 -2.16 7.09
C ASP A 26 2.05 -2.75 6.20
N VAL A 27 2.06 -4.06 6.00
CA VAL A 27 1.03 -4.78 5.23
C VAL A 27 -0.32 -4.77 5.96
N SER A 28 -0.32 -5.00 7.27
CA SER A 28 -1.55 -4.99 8.08
C SER A 28 -2.22 -3.61 8.05
N LEU A 29 -1.44 -2.54 8.18
CA LEU A 29 -1.94 -1.16 8.08
C LEU A 29 -2.44 -0.85 6.67
N ALA A 30 -1.73 -1.28 5.63
CA ALA A 30 -2.16 -1.09 4.25
C ALA A 30 -3.50 -1.79 3.99
N LYS A 31 -3.66 -3.03 4.42
CA LYS A 31 -4.93 -3.77 4.31
C LYS A 31 -6.08 -3.10 5.06
N TYR A 32 -5.79 -2.46 6.18
CA TYR A 32 -6.78 -1.72 6.95
C TYR A 32 -7.21 -0.44 6.22
N ILE A 33 -6.26 0.35 5.72
CA ILE A 33 -6.53 1.67 5.19
C ILE A 33 -7.12 1.67 3.77
N ILE A 34 -6.74 0.71 2.92
CA ILE A 34 -7.16 0.68 1.51
C ILE A 34 -8.69 0.72 1.35
N PRO A 35 -9.49 -0.17 1.95
CA PRO A 35 -10.94 -0.13 1.78
C PRO A 35 -11.55 1.16 2.36
N ARG A 36 -10.93 1.72 3.38
CA ARG A 36 -11.39 2.95 4.02
C ARG A 36 -11.10 4.18 3.16
N LEU A 37 -9.93 4.26 2.54
CA LEU A 37 -9.63 5.33 1.57
C LEU A 37 -10.53 5.24 0.34
N LYS A 38 -10.79 4.05 -0.18
CA LYS A 38 -11.70 3.85 -1.30
C LYS A 38 -13.12 4.31 -0.95
N LYS A 39 -13.60 3.99 0.25
CA LYS A 39 -14.91 4.42 0.74
C LYS A 39 -14.95 5.92 0.98
N PHE A 40 -13.90 6.47 1.58
CA PHE A 40 -13.75 7.91 1.78
C PHE A 40 -13.81 8.67 0.45
N LYS A 41 -13.05 8.24 -0.55
CA LYS A 41 -13.08 8.83 -1.89
C LYS A 41 -14.49 8.87 -2.46
N LYS A 42 -15.25 7.79 -2.28
CA LYS A 42 -16.61 7.67 -2.80
C LYS A 42 -17.60 8.59 -2.09
N LEU A 43 -17.44 8.80 -0.77
CA LEU A 43 -18.39 9.54 0.05
C LEU A 43 -17.99 11.01 0.26
N ASN A 44 -16.74 11.36 0.03
CA ASN A 44 -16.22 12.70 0.29
C ASN A 44 -16.88 13.75 -0.59
N ASN A 45 -17.22 14.89 0.01
CA ASN A 45 -17.92 16.01 -0.64
C ASN A 45 -17.04 17.23 -0.90
N GLY A 46 -15.79 17.22 -0.43
CA GLY A 46 -14.92 18.38 -0.47
C GLY A 46 -13.51 18.06 -0.94
N TYR A 47 -12.65 19.04 -0.86
CA TYR A 47 -11.22 18.95 -1.14
C TYR A 47 -10.48 19.96 -0.26
N PRO A 48 -9.14 19.79 -0.05
CA PRO A 48 -8.38 20.66 0.84
C PRO A 48 -8.44 22.15 0.52
N GLY A 49 -8.46 22.52 -0.76
CA GLY A 49 -8.56 23.91 -1.19
C GLY A 49 -7.27 24.70 -1.06
N ASP A 50 -6.12 24.04 -0.99
CA ASP A 50 -4.81 24.69 -1.02
C ASP A 50 -4.33 24.95 -2.46
N GLU A 51 -3.12 25.51 -2.63
CA GLU A 51 -2.57 25.84 -3.94
C GLU A 51 -2.36 24.61 -4.83
N GLU A 52 -2.08 23.44 -4.24
CA GLU A 52 -1.81 22.20 -4.96
C GLU A 52 -3.08 21.42 -5.27
N ILE A 53 -4.06 21.41 -4.35
CA ILE A 53 -5.32 20.69 -4.48
C ILE A 53 -6.47 21.66 -4.35
N ASP A 54 -6.75 22.34 -5.46
CA ASP A 54 -7.77 23.38 -5.58
C ASP A 54 -9.02 22.92 -6.34
N THR A 55 -9.10 21.64 -6.73
CA THR A 55 -10.25 21.05 -7.42
C THR A 55 -10.58 19.67 -6.87
N PRO A 56 -11.84 19.21 -7.01
CA PRO A 56 -12.22 17.84 -6.64
C PRO A 56 -11.42 16.78 -7.41
N GLU A 57 -11.12 17.02 -8.69
CA GLU A 57 -10.37 16.09 -9.55
C GLU A 57 -8.94 15.90 -9.06
N LYS A 58 -8.29 16.97 -8.64
CA LYS A 58 -6.95 16.90 -8.05
C LYS A 58 -6.95 16.13 -6.72
N TRP A 59 -8.02 16.29 -5.94
CA TRP A 59 -8.20 15.54 -4.69
C TRP A 59 -8.39 14.05 -4.96
N ASP A 60 -9.23 13.69 -5.92
CA ASP A 60 -9.42 12.30 -6.33
C ASP A 60 -8.12 11.67 -6.81
N ASN A 61 -7.33 12.38 -7.60
CA ASN A 61 -6.02 11.92 -8.04
C ASN A 61 -5.05 11.69 -6.88
N ALA A 62 -5.04 12.59 -5.88
CA ALA A 62 -4.21 12.44 -4.68
C ALA A 62 -4.64 11.20 -3.87
N LEU A 63 -5.94 11.00 -3.69
CA LEU A 63 -6.48 9.82 -3.01
C LEU A 63 -6.13 8.53 -3.75
N ASP A 64 -6.20 8.53 -5.08
CA ASP A 64 -5.80 7.38 -5.91
C ASP A 64 -4.31 7.05 -5.75
N LYS A 65 -3.45 8.05 -5.66
CA LYS A 65 -2.02 7.86 -5.40
C LYS A 65 -1.76 7.29 -4.01
N MET A 66 -2.51 7.72 -2.99
CA MET A 66 -2.44 7.15 -1.64
C MET A 66 -2.85 5.67 -1.66
N ILE A 67 -3.98 5.36 -2.28
CA ILE A 67 -4.49 3.98 -2.41
C ILE A 67 -3.46 3.10 -3.14
N GLN A 68 -2.96 3.56 -4.27
CA GLN A 68 -1.97 2.82 -5.05
C GLN A 68 -0.69 2.56 -4.26
N ALA A 69 -0.24 3.54 -3.46
CA ALA A 69 0.93 3.36 -2.61
C ALA A 69 0.74 2.21 -1.61
N PHE A 70 -0.41 2.16 -0.95
CA PHE A 70 -0.70 1.07 0.00
C PHE A 70 -0.90 -0.28 -0.71
N GLU A 71 -1.49 -0.31 -1.90
CA GLU A 71 -1.60 -1.53 -2.70
C GLU A 71 -0.22 -2.06 -3.09
N TYR A 72 0.70 -1.19 -3.49
CA TYR A 72 2.07 -1.56 -3.81
C TYR A 72 2.85 -2.05 -2.58
N VAL A 73 2.59 -1.53 -1.39
CA VAL A 73 3.18 -2.05 -0.14
C VAL A 73 2.82 -3.52 0.06
N ILE A 74 1.58 -3.92 -0.23
CA ILE A 74 1.14 -5.30 -0.10
C ILE A 74 1.82 -6.20 -1.14
N ASP A 75 1.95 -5.73 -2.37
CA ASP A 75 2.38 -6.54 -3.52
C ASP A 75 3.87 -6.41 -3.85
N LEU A 76 4.64 -5.60 -3.10
CA LEU A 76 6.00 -5.21 -3.48
C LEU A 76 6.93 -6.39 -3.75
N ASP A 77 6.82 -7.45 -2.95
CA ASP A 77 7.68 -8.61 -3.05
C ASP A 77 7.09 -9.75 -3.89
N GLU A 78 5.82 -9.64 -4.30
CA GLU A 78 5.08 -10.76 -4.91
C GLU A 78 4.69 -10.53 -6.37
N TYR A 79 4.58 -9.28 -6.83
CA TYR A 79 4.05 -8.96 -8.16
C TYR A 79 4.78 -9.64 -9.31
N TRP A 80 6.08 -9.88 -9.16
CA TRP A 80 6.91 -10.49 -10.20
C TRP A 80 6.74 -12.01 -10.32
N ILE A 81 6.15 -12.63 -9.29
CA ILE A 81 5.92 -14.09 -9.27
C ILE A 81 4.84 -14.46 -10.28
N ASP A 82 3.78 -13.65 -10.33
CA ASP A 82 2.61 -13.92 -11.16
C ASP A 82 2.66 -13.23 -12.53
N ASP A 83 3.62 -12.35 -12.76
CA ASP A 83 3.75 -11.62 -14.03
C ASP A 83 4.80 -12.29 -14.93
N PRO A 84 4.40 -12.85 -16.11
CA PRO A 84 5.33 -13.52 -17.02
C PRO A 84 6.53 -12.67 -17.45
N ARG A 85 6.40 -11.34 -17.42
CA ARG A 85 7.52 -10.43 -17.77
C ARG A 85 8.68 -10.53 -16.79
N TYR A 86 8.40 -10.96 -15.56
CA TYR A 86 9.35 -11.04 -14.45
C TYR A 86 9.61 -12.49 -14.01
N ASP A 87 8.97 -13.46 -14.67
CA ASP A 87 9.19 -14.87 -14.40
C ASP A 87 10.56 -15.30 -14.94
N TYR A 88 11.44 -15.66 -14.04
CA TYR A 88 12.77 -16.15 -14.36
C TYR A 88 13.03 -17.55 -13.79
N THR A 89 11.97 -18.28 -13.49
CA THR A 89 12.11 -19.63 -12.90
C THR A 89 12.91 -20.55 -13.81
N ASP A 90 12.61 -20.56 -15.11
CA ASP A 90 13.35 -21.33 -16.10
C ASP A 90 14.77 -20.78 -16.33
N VAL A 91 14.97 -19.49 -16.08
CA VAL A 91 16.24 -18.79 -16.27
C VAL A 91 17.18 -19.03 -15.10
N ALA A 92 16.67 -19.08 -13.88
CA ALA A 92 17.45 -19.33 -12.67
C ALA A 92 18.13 -20.71 -12.68
N PHE A 93 17.52 -21.69 -13.36
CA PHE A 93 18.03 -23.06 -13.50
C PHE A 93 18.57 -23.36 -14.91
N GLY A 94 18.48 -22.41 -15.83
CA GLY A 94 18.97 -22.52 -17.20
C GLY A 94 20.31 -21.82 -17.41
N ASN A 95 20.86 -22.01 -18.62
CA ASN A 95 22.13 -21.44 -19.03
C ASN A 95 21.99 -20.12 -19.83
N ASP A 96 20.78 -19.54 -19.91
CA ASP A 96 20.52 -18.32 -20.65
C ASP A 96 20.77 -17.08 -19.77
N LYS A 97 22.04 -16.66 -19.76
CA LYS A 97 22.51 -15.50 -19.02
C LYS A 97 21.88 -14.18 -19.51
N GLU A 98 21.71 -14.03 -20.82
CA GLU A 98 21.12 -12.81 -21.40
C GLU A 98 19.67 -12.62 -20.97
N LEU A 99 18.89 -13.70 -20.98
CA LEU A 99 17.49 -13.69 -20.54
C LEU A 99 17.42 -13.33 -19.05
N TYR A 100 18.28 -13.95 -18.22
CA TYR A 100 18.36 -13.64 -16.79
C TYR A 100 18.64 -12.15 -16.54
N GLU A 101 19.66 -11.60 -17.19
CA GLU A 101 20.04 -10.19 -17.04
C GLU A 101 18.90 -9.25 -17.46
N ARG A 102 18.20 -9.57 -18.55
CA ARG A 102 17.04 -8.78 -19.02
C ARG A 102 15.88 -8.82 -18.03
N VAL A 103 15.52 -9.99 -17.51
CA VAL A 103 14.45 -10.16 -16.52
C VAL A 103 14.80 -9.42 -15.23
N MET A 104 16.02 -9.54 -14.74
CA MET A 104 16.48 -8.83 -13.54
C MET A 104 16.48 -7.31 -13.74
N LYS A 105 16.89 -6.83 -14.90
CA LYS A 105 16.84 -5.41 -15.25
C LYS A 105 15.42 -4.87 -15.22
N ASN A 106 14.48 -5.61 -15.80
CA ASN A 106 13.06 -5.26 -15.80
C ASN A 106 12.47 -5.24 -14.38
N LYS A 107 12.85 -6.23 -13.57
CA LYS A 107 12.42 -6.29 -12.15
C LYS A 107 12.94 -5.10 -11.37
N ILE A 108 14.21 -4.76 -11.49
CA ILE A 108 14.82 -3.61 -10.81
C ILE A 108 14.13 -2.31 -11.22
N ALA A 109 13.89 -2.11 -12.52
CA ALA A 109 13.19 -0.92 -13.02
C ALA A 109 11.77 -0.81 -12.45
N GLU A 110 11.04 -1.93 -12.38
CA GLU A 110 9.70 -1.97 -11.80
C GLU A 110 9.72 -1.72 -10.29
N ASP A 111 10.68 -2.28 -9.56
CA ASP A 111 10.85 -2.03 -8.13
C ASP A 111 11.10 -0.53 -7.86
N ILE A 112 11.97 0.10 -8.64
CA ILE A 112 12.25 1.54 -8.54
C ILE A 112 10.97 2.35 -8.76
N ARG A 113 10.20 2.02 -9.79
CA ARG A 113 8.93 2.70 -10.11
C ARG A 113 7.92 2.55 -8.97
N ARG A 114 7.77 1.35 -8.43
CA ARG A 114 6.81 1.07 -7.34
C ARG A 114 7.23 1.75 -6.04
N VAL A 115 8.51 1.72 -5.69
CA VAL A 115 9.03 2.41 -4.50
C VAL A 115 8.82 3.92 -4.62
N ALA A 116 9.06 4.51 -5.79
CA ALA A 116 8.80 5.92 -6.03
C ALA A 116 7.31 6.26 -5.86
N ALA A 117 6.41 5.42 -6.38
CA ALA A 117 4.97 5.60 -6.22
C ALA A 117 4.52 5.45 -4.76
N ILE A 118 5.10 4.51 -4.00
CA ILE A 118 4.85 4.36 -2.56
C ILE A 118 5.26 5.62 -1.82
N ASN A 119 6.46 6.14 -2.07
CA ASN A 119 6.96 7.34 -1.40
C ASN A 119 6.09 8.56 -1.73
N GLU A 120 5.70 8.75 -2.98
CA GLU A 120 4.81 9.84 -3.38
C GLU A 120 3.44 9.74 -2.68
N GLY A 121 2.82 8.56 -2.69
CA GLY A 121 1.52 8.35 -2.06
C GLY A 121 1.55 8.50 -0.54
N LEU A 122 2.61 8.02 0.12
CA LEU A 122 2.78 8.18 1.57
C LEU A 122 3.06 9.64 1.95
N GLN A 123 3.79 10.39 1.15
CA GLN A 123 3.98 11.83 1.36
C GLN A 123 2.66 12.59 1.25
N LEU A 124 1.84 12.28 0.25
CA LEU A 124 0.51 12.85 0.11
C LEU A 124 -0.38 12.48 1.30
N PHE A 125 -0.34 11.24 1.73
CA PHE A 125 -1.07 10.77 2.90
C PHE A 125 -0.69 11.54 4.16
N ALA A 126 0.61 11.72 4.41
CA ALA A 126 1.10 12.49 5.55
C ALA A 126 0.70 13.97 5.45
N LYS A 127 0.84 14.58 4.28
CA LYS A 127 0.51 15.98 4.05
C LYS A 127 -0.97 16.29 4.26
N TYR A 128 -1.85 15.41 3.76
CA TYR A 128 -3.29 15.60 3.79
C TYR A 128 -4.02 14.75 4.82
N TYR A 129 -3.29 14.14 5.76
CA TYR A 129 -3.89 13.31 6.80
C TYR A 129 -5.01 14.03 7.57
N MET A 130 -4.79 15.29 7.92
CA MET A 130 -5.76 16.10 8.64
C MET A 130 -6.93 16.57 7.78
N SER A 131 -6.89 16.31 6.48
CA SER A 131 -7.98 16.60 5.55
C SER A 131 -8.84 15.37 5.22
N LEU A 132 -8.54 14.21 5.83
CA LEU A 132 -9.30 12.97 5.65
C LEU A 132 -10.55 12.94 6.55
N TRP A 133 -11.45 13.89 6.30
CA TRP A 133 -12.76 13.97 6.96
C TRP A 133 -13.78 14.61 6.03
N TRP A 134 -15.06 14.37 6.29
CA TRP A 134 -16.15 14.96 5.49
C TRP A 134 -17.38 15.30 6.31
#